data_964cfa0b0f4041489f2383053dd06c65
#
_entry.id   964cfa0b0f4041489f2383053dd06c65
#
_cell.length_a   1.000
_cell.length_b   1.000
_cell.length_c   1.000
_cell.angle_alpha   90.00
_cell.angle_beta   90.00
_cell.angle_gamma   90.00
#
_symmetry.space_group_name_H-M   'P 1'
#
loop_
_entity.id
_entity.type
_entity.pdbx_description
1 polymer ?
#
loop_
_entity_poly.entity_id
_entity_poly.type
_entity_poly.pdbx_seq_one_letter_code
_entity_poly.pdbx_strand_id
1 'polypeptide(L)'
;MTNVLELTLTGIAHGGEAIGRHDGKVVFVPFAIPGETVRVAITEQKANWARARLLEVLTPSPDRVEPPCPFFGPAACGGCQWQHIAYERQLQLKQAIVQDQLARLGRLPNAPVAETWAVALTDEDDPAWRYRNHVQFSITADGRPAYQQAASHDLIAVDECLLLSPALDAVHAALWAGAAGDEPDADEADQQPPTAATAGYKGKVWTLGDAPRTAHPRGAGRGQPLRRISVRSSAASGQTLVTLETDDDQAPELALDLPVAVALLHRDGQAEALIGQAAIEEEVHGRRYRVSAGSFFQVNTAGAEALVDLVLDFLDPQPSQRLLDAYAGVGLFALALAPFCRQVDAIEAAPSACADFAWNAADLPHVRLHEGDTAAVLASLSGPYAGIVLDPPRTGLGQAVITQLARLAAPRLAYVSCDPATLARDAALLTQAGYRLRAVQPLDLFPQTYHVESVALWER
;
A
#
# COMPACT_ATOMS: atom_id res chain seq x y z
N MET A 1 -8.11 21.55 32.90
CA MET A 1 -9.23 22.11 32.12
C MET A 1 -8.92 21.91 30.67
N THR A 2 -9.75 21.17 29.93
CA THR A 2 -9.58 20.97 28.49
C THR A 2 -9.78 22.33 27.81
N ASN A 3 -8.75 22.81 27.13
CA ASN A 3 -8.84 24.09 26.41
C ASN A 3 -9.64 23.86 25.13
N VAL A 4 -10.91 24.30 25.14
CA VAL A 4 -11.85 24.24 24.02
C VAL A 4 -11.79 25.56 23.28
N LEU A 5 -11.69 25.52 21.95
CA LEU A 5 -11.65 26.71 21.10
C LEU A 5 -12.39 26.46 19.78
N GLU A 6 -12.79 27.55 19.14
CA GLU A 6 -13.31 27.54 17.77
C GLU A 6 -12.19 27.91 16.80
N LEU A 7 -12.15 27.21 15.67
CA LEU A 7 -11.06 27.30 14.71
C LEU A 7 -11.56 27.16 13.28
N THR A 8 -11.14 28.07 12.39
CA THR A 8 -11.33 27.92 10.96
C THR A 8 -10.11 27.22 10.36
N LEU A 9 -10.37 26.16 9.60
CA LEU A 9 -9.35 25.33 9.00
C LEU A 9 -9.00 25.85 7.60
N THR A 10 -7.72 25.99 7.31
CA THR A 10 -7.24 26.67 6.11
C THR A 10 -6.38 25.81 5.19
N GLY A 11 -6.04 24.59 5.59
CA GLY A 11 -5.20 23.69 4.80
C GLY A 11 -5.21 22.26 5.31
N ILE A 12 -4.43 21.42 4.66
CA ILE A 12 -4.25 20.00 4.98
C ILE A 12 -2.75 19.71 5.21
N ALA A 13 -2.43 18.90 6.21
CA ALA A 13 -1.08 18.45 6.48
C ALA A 13 -0.77 17.14 5.75
N HIS A 14 0.50 16.84 5.57
CA HIS A 14 0.99 15.57 4.98
C HIS A 14 0.40 14.32 5.67
N GLY A 15 0.13 14.37 6.99
CA GLY A 15 -0.52 13.26 7.71
C GLY A 15 -2.06 13.19 7.55
N GLY A 16 -2.65 13.99 6.67
CA GLY A 16 -4.09 13.98 6.39
C GLY A 16 -4.95 14.73 7.41
N GLU A 17 -4.35 15.39 8.39
CA GLU A 17 -5.05 16.23 9.37
C GLU A 17 -5.29 17.62 8.77
N ALA A 18 -6.49 18.15 8.89
CA ALA A 18 -6.76 19.55 8.57
C ALA A 18 -6.03 20.49 9.54
N ILE A 19 -5.61 21.65 9.04
CA ILE A 19 -4.84 22.60 9.84
C ILE A 19 -5.52 23.98 9.90
N GLY A 20 -5.47 24.59 11.08
CA GLY A 20 -5.82 25.99 11.31
C GLY A 20 -4.73 26.67 12.15
N ARG A 21 -4.96 27.95 12.49
CA ARG A 21 -4.03 28.72 13.34
C ARG A 21 -4.76 29.32 14.54
N HIS A 22 -4.15 29.17 15.72
CA HIS A 22 -4.61 29.79 16.94
C HIS A 22 -3.40 30.31 17.73
N ASP A 23 -3.42 31.58 18.14
CA ASP A 23 -2.33 32.26 18.86
C ASP A 23 -0.95 32.05 18.18
N GLY A 24 -0.90 32.14 16.85
CA GLY A 24 0.33 31.99 16.06
C GLY A 24 0.78 30.54 15.88
N LYS A 25 0.18 29.55 16.52
CA LYS A 25 0.50 28.12 16.40
C LYS A 25 -0.36 27.45 15.33
N VAL A 26 0.23 26.45 14.68
CA VAL A 26 -0.52 25.53 13.83
C VAL A 26 -1.26 24.51 14.71
N VAL A 27 -2.55 24.31 14.45
CA VAL A 27 -3.39 23.32 15.15
C VAL A 27 -3.80 22.25 14.14
N PHE A 28 -3.46 21.00 14.43
CA PHE A 28 -3.82 19.83 13.62
C PHE A 28 -5.12 19.23 14.15
N VAL A 29 -6.07 19.01 13.23
CA VAL A 29 -7.41 18.50 13.55
C VAL A 29 -7.76 17.33 12.63
N PRO A 30 -7.69 16.07 13.09
CA PRO A 30 -8.14 14.93 12.31
C PRO A 30 -9.66 14.94 12.12
N PHE A 31 -10.16 14.24 11.09
CA PHE A 31 -11.57 14.11 10.74
C PHE A 31 -12.29 15.43 10.40
N ALA A 32 -11.52 16.45 10.02
CA ALA A 32 -12.02 17.73 9.59
C ALA A 32 -11.48 18.09 8.18
N ILE A 33 -12.09 19.06 7.52
CA ILE A 33 -11.79 19.43 6.13
C ILE A 33 -11.37 20.89 6.08
N PRO A 34 -10.37 21.28 5.24
CA PRO A 34 -10.07 22.69 4.99
C PRO A 34 -11.31 23.48 4.50
N GLY A 35 -11.54 24.64 5.08
CA GLY A 35 -12.73 25.48 4.85
C GLY A 35 -13.79 25.38 5.95
N GLU A 36 -13.72 24.37 6.82
CA GLU A 36 -14.65 24.24 7.93
C GLU A 36 -14.31 25.17 9.11
N THR A 37 -15.36 25.58 9.83
CA THR A 37 -15.22 26.14 11.17
C THR A 37 -15.66 25.08 12.17
N VAL A 38 -14.75 24.77 13.11
CA VAL A 38 -14.91 23.65 14.04
C VAL A 38 -14.71 24.06 15.48
N ARG A 39 -15.37 23.33 16.41
CA ARG A 39 -15.07 23.38 17.83
C ARG A 39 -14.18 22.20 18.19
N VAL A 40 -13.05 22.48 18.84
CA VAL A 40 -12.01 21.48 19.13
C VAL A 40 -11.55 21.55 20.58
N ALA A 41 -11.06 20.43 21.10
CA ALA A 41 -10.37 20.35 22.38
C ALA A 41 -8.89 20.05 22.15
N ILE A 42 -8.01 20.91 22.66
CA ILE A 42 -6.55 20.68 22.57
C ILE A 42 -6.19 19.42 23.38
N THR A 43 -5.51 18.48 22.71
CA THR A 43 -5.04 17.22 23.30
C THR A 43 -3.54 17.22 23.55
N GLU A 44 -2.77 17.92 22.71
CA GLU A 44 -1.32 18.09 22.86
C GLU A 44 -0.92 19.50 22.42
N GLN A 45 0.04 20.10 23.14
CA GLN A 45 0.54 21.43 22.81
C GLN A 45 2.07 21.50 22.95
N LYS A 46 2.71 22.01 21.92
CA LYS A 46 4.15 22.32 21.86
C LYS A 46 4.38 23.82 21.64
N ALA A 47 5.65 24.21 21.51
CA ALA A 47 6.01 25.61 21.31
C ALA A 47 5.34 26.22 20.05
N ASN A 48 5.39 25.52 18.91
CA ASN A 48 4.99 26.03 17.59
C ASN A 48 3.73 25.38 17.00
N TRP A 49 3.23 24.31 17.63
CA TRP A 49 2.05 23.59 17.14
C TRP A 49 1.24 22.96 18.29
N ALA A 50 0.00 22.60 17.97
CA ALA A 50 -0.87 21.82 18.84
C ALA A 50 -1.61 20.75 18.03
N ARG A 51 -2.06 19.68 18.68
CA ARG A 51 -3.08 18.75 18.19
C ARG A 51 -4.36 18.93 18.96
N ALA A 52 -5.47 18.75 18.26
CA ALA A 52 -6.78 18.89 18.85
C ALA A 52 -7.70 17.76 18.40
N ARG A 53 -8.61 17.39 19.27
CA ARG A 53 -9.70 16.48 18.95
C ARG A 53 -10.91 17.29 18.48
N LEU A 54 -11.49 16.93 17.36
CA LEU A 54 -12.72 17.48 16.84
C LEU A 54 -13.87 17.18 17.82
N LEU A 55 -14.62 18.19 18.22
CA LEU A 55 -15.82 18.08 19.04
C LEU A 55 -17.09 18.27 18.22
N GLU A 56 -17.08 19.27 17.34
CA GLU A 56 -18.24 19.67 16.54
C GLU A 56 -17.82 20.41 15.29
N VAL A 57 -18.49 20.17 14.18
CA VAL A 57 -18.38 20.97 12.96
C VAL A 57 -19.47 22.05 13.00
N LEU A 58 -19.05 23.31 13.16
CA LEU A 58 -19.98 24.45 13.28
C LEU A 58 -20.46 24.93 11.90
N THR A 59 -19.53 24.93 10.94
CA THR A 59 -19.82 25.26 9.54
C THR A 59 -19.14 24.21 8.68
N PRO A 60 -19.93 23.27 8.11
CA PRO A 60 -19.35 22.21 7.27
C PRO A 60 -18.85 22.73 5.92
N SER A 61 -17.85 22.04 5.37
CA SER A 61 -17.45 22.17 3.97
C SER A 61 -18.56 21.60 3.07
N PRO A 62 -18.78 22.16 1.85
CA PRO A 62 -19.64 21.51 0.85
C PRO A 62 -19.15 20.13 0.42
N ASP A 63 -17.86 19.85 0.63
CA ASP A 63 -17.23 18.55 0.29
C ASP A 63 -17.37 17.51 1.42
N ARG A 64 -18.06 17.85 2.52
CA ARG A 64 -18.32 16.88 3.61
C ARG A 64 -19.43 15.92 3.22
N VAL A 65 -19.12 14.62 3.32
CA VAL A 65 -20.06 13.53 3.07
C VAL A 65 -20.21 12.64 4.31
N GLU A 66 -21.28 11.87 4.38
CA GLU A 66 -21.48 10.87 5.42
C GLU A 66 -20.62 9.63 5.08
N PRO A 67 -19.72 9.18 5.98
CA PRO A 67 -18.91 7.99 5.75
C PRO A 67 -19.78 6.73 5.67
N PRO A 68 -19.65 5.89 4.61
CA PRO A 68 -20.47 4.68 4.51
C PRO A 68 -20.01 3.55 5.44
N CYS A 69 -18.75 3.55 5.91
CA CYS A 69 -18.21 2.51 6.77
C CYS A 69 -18.56 2.76 8.24
N PRO A 70 -19.23 1.83 8.94
CA PRO A 70 -19.60 1.99 10.35
C PRO A 70 -18.38 2.04 11.30
N PHE A 71 -17.22 1.56 10.84
CA PHE A 71 -15.96 1.58 11.59
C PHE A 71 -15.12 2.83 11.32
N PHE A 72 -15.62 3.82 10.58
CA PHE A 72 -14.89 5.05 10.35
C PHE A 72 -15.11 6.05 11.48
N GLY A 73 -14.04 6.67 11.99
CA GLY A 73 -14.14 7.77 12.95
C GLY A 73 -13.04 7.78 14.02
N PRO A 74 -13.12 8.72 14.97
CA PRO A 74 -12.20 8.78 16.10
C PRO A 74 -12.27 7.53 16.98
N ALA A 75 -11.11 6.97 17.33
CA ALA A 75 -10.96 5.73 18.11
C ALA A 75 -11.66 4.51 17.46
N ALA A 76 -11.91 4.57 16.17
CA ALA A 76 -12.39 3.48 15.33
C ALA A 76 -11.26 2.94 14.44
N CYS A 77 -11.58 2.24 13.36
CA CYS A 77 -10.59 1.63 12.47
C CYS A 77 -9.63 2.68 11.87
N GLY A 78 -8.32 2.42 11.96
CA GLY A 78 -7.26 3.28 11.43
C GLY A 78 -6.98 3.10 9.94
N GLY A 79 -7.69 2.21 9.24
CA GLY A 79 -7.46 1.91 7.83
C GLY A 79 -7.82 3.04 6.86
N CYS A 80 -8.77 3.90 7.23
CA CYS A 80 -9.22 5.05 6.44
C CYS A 80 -9.19 6.32 7.27
N GLN A 81 -8.82 7.46 6.64
CA GLN A 81 -8.79 8.76 7.31
C GLN A 81 -9.72 9.79 6.66
N TRP A 82 -10.19 9.55 5.41
CA TRP A 82 -10.84 10.57 4.60
C TRP A 82 -12.23 10.22 4.06
N GLN A 83 -12.89 9.16 4.55
CA GLN A 83 -14.24 8.79 4.09
C GLN A 83 -15.31 9.89 4.30
N HIS A 84 -15.04 10.86 5.15
CA HIS A 84 -15.90 12.04 5.36
C HIS A 84 -15.69 13.15 4.33
N ILE A 85 -14.83 12.95 3.34
CA ILE A 85 -14.45 13.91 2.29
C ILE A 85 -14.92 13.36 0.94
N ALA A 86 -15.63 14.15 0.14
CA ALA A 86 -15.98 13.79 -1.24
C ALA A 86 -14.75 13.43 -2.06
N TYR A 87 -14.85 12.40 -2.92
CA TYR A 87 -13.68 11.79 -3.55
C TYR A 87 -12.89 12.78 -4.43
N GLU A 88 -13.56 13.61 -5.22
CA GLU A 88 -12.91 14.65 -6.03
C GLU A 88 -12.10 15.63 -5.15
N ARG A 89 -12.60 15.90 -3.94
CA ARG A 89 -11.86 16.74 -2.99
C ARG A 89 -10.64 16.03 -2.42
N GLN A 90 -10.71 14.73 -2.20
CA GLN A 90 -9.54 13.94 -1.79
C GLN A 90 -8.40 14.07 -2.81
N LEU A 91 -8.70 13.97 -4.13
CA LEU A 91 -7.70 14.13 -5.19
C LEU A 91 -7.03 15.50 -5.16
N GLN A 92 -7.81 16.58 -5.00
CA GLN A 92 -7.28 17.95 -4.88
C GLN A 92 -6.40 18.12 -3.62
N LEU A 93 -6.79 17.51 -2.50
CA LEU A 93 -6.01 17.58 -1.25
C LEU A 93 -4.69 16.80 -1.38
N LYS A 94 -4.66 15.66 -2.08
CA LYS A 94 -3.44 14.90 -2.38
C LYS A 94 -2.48 15.72 -3.24
N GLN A 95 -2.95 16.37 -4.30
CA GLN A 95 -2.15 17.30 -5.10
C GLN A 95 -1.56 18.42 -4.23
N ALA A 96 -2.40 19.05 -3.40
CA ALA A 96 -1.97 20.14 -2.53
C ALA A 96 -0.90 19.71 -1.52
N ILE A 97 -0.99 18.48 -0.97
CA ILE A 97 0.04 17.90 -0.08
C ILE A 97 1.37 17.75 -0.82
N VAL A 98 1.37 17.15 -2.01
CA VAL A 98 2.59 16.97 -2.81
C VAL A 98 3.24 18.32 -3.12
N GLN A 99 2.43 19.30 -3.54
CA GLN A 99 2.90 20.64 -3.86
C GLN A 99 3.50 21.36 -2.64
N ASP A 100 2.83 21.29 -1.46
CA ASP A 100 3.32 21.89 -0.21
C ASP A 100 4.66 21.27 0.21
N GLN A 101 4.79 19.93 0.16
CA GLN A 101 6.02 19.24 0.54
C GLN A 101 7.20 19.63 -0.39
N LEU A 102 6.98 19.62 -1.70
CA LEU A 102 8.00 20.02 -2.67
C LEU A 102 8.40 21.50 -2.50
N ALA A 103 7.44 22.39 -2.23
CA ALA A 103 7.74 23.79 -1.99
C ALA A 103 8.56 24.01 -0.71
N ARG A 104 8.18 23.37 0.40
CA ARG A 104 8.78 23.62 1.72
C ARG A 104 10.03 22.81 1.97
N LEU A 105 10.00 21.51 1.77
CA LEU A 105 11.13 20.61 2.03
C LEU A 105 12.04 20.49 0.80
N GLY A 106 11.44 20.37 -0.40
CA GLY A 106 12.15 20.26 -1.67
C GLY A 106 12.79 21.57 -2.13
N ARG A 107 12.37 22.72 -1.55
CA ARG A 107 12.76 24.06 -1.99
C ARG A 107 12.42 24.34 -3.46
N LEU A 108 11.33 23.73 -3.93
CA LEU A 108 10.81 23.85 -5.30
C LEU A 108 9.41 24.48 -5.27
N PRO A 109 9.29 25.80 -4.99
CA PRO A 109 7.99 26.45 -4.79
C PRO A 109 7.09 26.43 -6.04
N ASN A 110 7.67 26.26 -7.21
CA ASN A 110 6.96 26.19 -8.50
C ASN A 110 7.13 24.78 -9.11
N ALA A 111 7.20 23.73 -8.31
CA ALA A 111 7.23 22.37 -8.83
C ALA A 111 6.02 22.11 -9.74
N PRO A 112 6.22 21.52 -10.92
CA PRO A 112 5.14 21.25 -11.88
C PRO A 112 4.36 20.00 -11.44
N VAL A 113 3.50 20.14 -10.44
CA VAL A 113 2.64 19.09 -9.91
C VAL A 113 1.32 19.11 -10.67
N ALA A 114 1.03 18.03 -11.37
CA ALA A 114 -0.23 17.84 -12.10
C ALA A 114 -1.41 17.55 -11.14
N GLU A 115 -2.62 17.54 -11.66
CA GLU A 115 -3.79 17.05 -10.93
C GLU A 115 -3.61 15.57 -10.57
N THR A 116 -4.11 15.17 -9.41
CA THR A 116 -4.03 13.77 -8.98
C THR A 116 -4.96 12.91 -9.84
N TRP A 117 -4.42 11.82 -10.40
CA TRP A 117 -5.24 10.86 -11.13
C TRP A 117 -5.97 9.92 -10.18
N ALA A 118 -7.27 9.77 -10.37
CA ALA A 118 -7.99 8.58 -9.93
C ALA A 118 -7.57 7.38 -10.79
N VAL A 119 -7.46 6.20 -10.19
CA VAL A 119 -7.06 4.99 -10.92
C VAL A 119 -8.14 3.92 -10.77
N ALA A 120 -8.63 3.41 -11.90
CA ALA A 120 -9.60 2.33 -12.01
C ALA A 120 -9.23 1.44 -13.19
N LEU A 121 -9.56 0.15 -13.15
CA LEU A 121 -9.27 -0.78 -14.26
C LEU A 121 -10.17 -0.52 -15.47
N THR A 122 -11.41 -0.10 -15.22
CA THR A 122 -12.39 0.25 -16.25
C THR A 122 -13.11 1.53 -15.89
N ASP A 123 -13.73 2.20 -16.86
CA ASP A 123 -14.53 3.41 -16.63
C ASP A 123 -15.81 3.14 -15.80
N GLU A 124 -16.21 1.89 -15.66
CA GLU A 124 -17.36 1.47 -14.86
C GLU A 124 -17.03 1.21 -13.39
N ASP A 125 -15.75 1.07 -13.05
CA ASP A 125 -15.30 0.85 -11.67
C ASP A 125 -15.36 2.15 -10.87
N ASP A 126 -15.86 2.07 -9.62
CA ASP A 126 -15.71 3.18 -8.68
C ASP A 126 -14.27 3.17 -8.12
N PRO A 127 -13.43 4.14 -8.51
CA PRO A 127 -12.03 4.16 -8.07
C PRO A 127 -11.87 4.33 -6.56
N ALA A 128 -12.92 4.77 -5.86
CA ALA A 128 -12.86 5.07 -4.42
C ALA A 128 -12.99 3.83 -3.54
N TRP A 129 -13.49 2.69 -4.08
CA TRP A 129 -13.85 1.52 -3.30
C TRP A 129 -13.38 0.21 -3.96
N ARG A 130 -13.32 -0.88 -3.19
CA ARG A 130 -13.05 -2.26 -3.64
C ARG A 130 -11.76 -2.45 -4.45
N TYR A 131 -10.82 -1.54 -4.34
CA TYR A 131 -9.59 -1.53 -5.12
C TYR A 131 -8.48 -2.44 -4.55
N ARG A 132 -8.56 -2.83 -3.27
CA ARG A 132 -7.48 -3.59 -2.62
C ARG A 132 -7.47 -5.04 -3.06
N ASN A 133 -6.35 -5.46 -3.63
CA ASN A 133 -6.02 -6.85 -3.95
C ASN A 133 -5.16 -7.53 -2.86
N HIS A 134 -4.73 -6.78 -1.81
CA HIS A 134 -3.95 -7.29 -0.70
C HIS A 134 -4.35 -6.62 0.61
N VAL A 135 -4.49 -7.43 1.67
CA VAL A 135 -4.81 -6.96 3.01
C VAL A 135 -4.04 -7.76 4.06
N GLN A 136 -3.79 -7.13 5.21
CA GLN A 136 -3.20 -7.77 6.39
C GLN A 136 -4.10 -7.52 7.59
N PHE A 137 -4.48 -8.60 8.27
CA PHE A 137 -5.23 -8.58 9.52
C PHE A 137 -4.34 -8.97 10.68
N SER A 138 -4.42 -8.25 11.78
CA SER A 138 -4.07 -8.77 13.09
C SER A 138 -5.21 -9.66 13.60
N ILE A 139 -4.92 -10.58 14.51
CA ILE A 139 -5.94 -11.46 15.08
C ILE A 139 -6.13 -11.10 16.54
N THR A 140 -7.38 -10.88 16.92
CA THR A 140 -7.75 -10.64 18.34
C THR A 140 -7.60 -11.91 19.18
N ALA A 141 -7.63 -11.77 20.50
CA ALA A 141 -7.53 -12.90 21.43
C ALA A 141 -8.69 -13.91 21.29
N ASP A 142 -9.83 -13.47 20.74
CA ASP A 142 -11.00 -14.31 20.44
C ASP A 142 -11.03 -14.79 18.97
N GLY A 143 -9.92 -14.64 18.24
CA GLY A 143 -9.71 -15.22 16.90
C GLY A 143 -10.25 -14.37 15.74
N ARG A 144 -10.78 -13.16 15.96
CA ARG A 144 -11.38 -12.33 14.93
C ARG A 144 -10.35 -11.54 14.14
N PRO A 145 -10.54 -11.34 12.82
CA PRO A 145 -9.72 -10.42 12.05
C PRO A 145 -9.93 -8.99 12.54
N ALA A 146 -8.82 -8.25 12.68
CA ALA A 146 -8.82 -6.92 13.26
C ALA A 146 -7.81 -6.00 12.60
N TYR A 147 -8.09 -4.72 12.68
CA TYR A 147 -7.16 -3.66 12.33
C TYR A 147 -6.70 -2.90 13.58
N GLN A 148 -5.65 -2.10 13.45
CA GLN A 148 -5.30 -1.13 14.49
C GLN A 148 -6.29 0.03 14.49
N GLN A 149 -6.63 0.51 15.68
CA GLN A 149 -7.42 1.73 15.83
C GLN A 149 -6.62 2.95 15.36
N ALA A 150 -7.36 3.99 14.95
CA ALA A 150 -6.76 5.25 14.54
C ALA A 150 -5.90 5.84 15.67
N ALA A 151 -4.64 6.15 15.35
CA ALA A 151 -3.64 6.70 16.28
C ALA A 151 -3.37 5.86 17.54
N SER A 152 -3.62 4.55 17.51
CA SER A 152 -3.38 3.59 18.58
C SER A 152 -2.74 2.30 18.05
N HIS A 153 -2.23 1.47 18.97
CA HIS A 153 -1.83 0.09 18.70
C HIS A 153 -2.91 -0.92 19.13
N ASP A 154 -4.01 -0.45 19.70
CA ASP A 154 -5.12 -1.30 20.08
C ASP A 154 -5.81 -1.86 18.85
N LEU A 155 -6.32 -3.07 18.97
CA LEU A 155 -7.02 -3.74 17.88
C LEU A 155 -8.52 -3.47 17.95
N ILE A 156 -9.12 -3.33 16.78
CA ILE A 156 -10.57 -3.28 16.58
C ILE A 156 -10.96 -4.39 15.61
N ALA A 157 -11.82 -5.29 16.06
CA ALA A 157 -12.41 -6.30 15.19
C ALA A 157 -13.38 -5.62 14.20
N VAL A 158 -13.25 -5.96 12.92
CA VAL A 158 -14.00 -5.37 11.81
C VAL A 158 -14.59 -6.49 10.99
N ASP A 159 -15.91 -6.54 10.87
CA ASP A 159 -16.66 -7.58 10.14
C ASP A 159 -16.91 -7.22 8.67
N GLU A 160 -16.73 -5.95 8.29
CA GLU A 160 -16.86 -5.47 6.92
C GLU A 160 -15.77 -4.45 6.57
N CYS A 161 -15.22 -4.53 5.35
CA CYS A 161 -14.27 -3.52 4.85
C CYS A 161 -14.54 -3.20 3.38
N LEU A 162 -15.05 -2.02 3.11
CA LEU A 162 -15.46 -1.56 1.77
C LEU A 162 -14.29 -1.36 0.79
N LEU A 163 -13.04 -1.43 1.25
CA LEU A 163 -11.86 -1.31 0.38
C LEU A 163 -11.45 -2.64 -0.26
N LEU A 164 -11.88 -3.78 0.29
CA LEU A 164 -11.47 -5.10 -0.16
C LEU A 164 -12.10 -5.45 -1.49
N SER A 165 -11.31 -6.02 -2.41
CA SER A 165 -11.85 -6.67 -3.61
C SER A 165 -12.83 -7.80 -3.22
N PRO A 166 -13.75 -8.21 -4.10
CA PRO A 166 -14.73 -9.26 -3.78
C PRO A 166 -14.10 -10.56 -3.28
N ALA A 167 -12.94 -10.95 -3.85
CA ALA A 167 -12.24 -12.17 -3.43
C ALA A 167 -11.64 -12.05 -2.02
N LEU A 168 -11.10 -10.88 -1.66
CA LEU A 168 -10.62 -10.63 -0.29
C LEU A 168 -11.76 -10.55 0.72
N ASP A 169 -12.88 -9.95 0.32
CA ASP A 169 -14.08 -9.81 1.14
C ASP A 169 -14.66 -11.20 1.51
N ALA A 170 -14.70 -12.13 0.55
CA ALA A 170 -15.12 -13.51 0.79
C ALA A 170 -14.24 -14.23 1.84
N VAL A 171 -12.91 -14.06 1.77
CA VAL A 171 -12.00 -14.64 2.77
C VAL A 171 -12.19 -13.96 4.13
N HIS A 172 -12.36 -12.64 4.16
CA HIS A 172 -12.59 -11.88 5.39
C HIS A 172 -13.88 -12.35 6.10
N ALA A 173 -14.98 -12.50 5.34
CA ALA A 173 -16.26 -13.00 5.86
C ALA A 173 -16.12 -14.43 6.40
N ALA A 174 -15.40 -15.32 5.71
CA ALA A 174 -15.17 -16.69 6.18
C ALA A 174 -14.32 -16.74 7.47
N LEU A 175 -13.30 -15.89 7.59
CA LEU A 175 -12.51 -15.76 8.82
C LEU A 175 -13.35 -15.22 9.99
N TRP A 176 -14.26 -14.30 9.70
CA TRP A 176 -15.17 -13.73 10.70
C TRP A 176 -16.17 -14.76 11.21
N ALA A 177 -16.84 -15.50 10.31
CA ALA A 177 -17.81 -16.55 10.67
C ALA A 177 -17.16 -17.68 11.46
N GLY A 178 -15.96 -18.15 11.07
CA GLY A 178 -15.20 -19.18 11.78
C GLY A 178 -14.83 -18.78 13.21
N ALA A 179 -14.55 -17.49 13.46
CA ALA A 179 -14.24 -16.98 14.80
C ALA A 179 -15.49 -16.84 15.69
N ALA A 180 -16.67 -16.62 15.10
CA ALA A 180 -17.94 -16.48 15.83
C ALA A 180 -18.46 -17.83 16.40
N GLY A 181 -17.97 -18.97 15.89
CA GLY A 181 -18.45 -20.30 16.27
C GLY A 181 -19.86 -20.59 15.76
N ASP A 182 -20.34 -19.83 14.77
CA ASP A 182 -21.58 -20.09 14.07
C ASP A 182 -21.33 -21.26 13.09
N GLU A 183 -21.67 -22.50 13.53
CA GLU A 183 -21.91 -23.57 12.56
C GLU A 183 -23.08 -23.12 11.69
N PRO A 184 -22.97 -23.15 10.34
CA PRO A 184 -24.12 -22.87 9.49
C PRO A 184 -25.21 -23.89 9.85
N ASP A 185 -26.41 -23.40 10.16
CA ASP A 185 -27.58 -24.24 10.41
C ASP A 185 -27.72 -25.22 9.23
N ALA A 186 -27.70 -26.50 9.53
CA ALA A 186 -27.75 -27.59 8.54
C ALA A 186 -29.00 -27.56 7.68
N ASP A 187 -30.00 -26.74 8.01
CA ASP A 187 -31.26 -26.60 7.30
C ASP A 187 -31.26 -25.55 6.16
N GLU A 188 -30.23 -24.69 6.02
CA GLU A 188 -30.13 -23.73 4.91
C GLU A 188 -29.36 -24.26 3.67
N ALA A 189 -28.77 -25.44 3.75
CA ALA A 189 -27.92 -26.01 2.69
C ALA A 189 -28.65 -26.47 1.42
N ASP A 190 -30.02 -26.42 1.37
CA ASP A 190 -30.82 -26.97 0.27
C ASP A 190 -31.33 -25.94 -0.75
N GLN A 191 -30.84 -24.69 -0.74
CA GLN A 191 -31.25 -23.62 -1.67
C GLN A 191 -30.08 -22.94 -2.40
N GLN A 192 -29.15 -23.70 -2.96
CA GLN A 192 -28.17 -23.12 -3.89
C GLN A 192 -28.45 -23.51 -5.35
N PRO A 193 -28.38 -22.56 -6.30
CA PRO A 193 -28.44 -22.86 -7.72
C PRO A 193 -27.19 -23.61 -8.18
N PRO A 194 -27.28 -24.48 -9.22
CA PRO A 194 -26.14 -25.29 -9.64
C PRO A 194 -25.04 -24.43 -10.27
N THR A 195 -23.89 -24.41 -9.64
CA THR A 195 -22.67 -23.82 -10.18
C THR A 195 -21.75 -24.90 -10.73
N ALA A 196 -20.97 -24.47 -11.72
CA ALA A 196 -20.09 -25.22 -12.59
C ALA A 196 -19.10 -26.15 -11.89
N ALA A 197 -18.83 -27.24 -12.56
CA ALA A 197 -17.82 -28.29 -12.43
C ALA A 197 -16.74 -28.08 -11.32
N THR A 198 -16.92 -28.79 -10.21
CA THR A 198 -15.89 -29.04 -9.19
C THR A 198 -14.96 -30.15 -9.66
N ALA A 199 -13.72 -29.79 -9.96
CA ALA A 199 -12.61 -30.76 -9.92
C ALA A 199 -12.35 -31.06 -8.45
N GLY A 200 -12.56 -32.34 -8.05
CA GLY A 200 -12.50 -32.74 -6.67
C GLY A 200 -11.11 -32.62 -6.06
N TYR A 201 -10.94 -31.78 -5.04
CA TYR A 201 -9.81 -31.76 -4.15
C TYR A 201 -10.24 -32.31 -2.77
N LYS A 202 -9.68 -33.46 -2.39
CA LYS A 202 -9.80 -33.99 -1.00
C LYS A 202 -8.71 -33.33 -0.16
N GLY A 203 -8.91 -32.09 0.25
CA GLY A 203 -8.06 -31.39 1.17
C GLY A 203 -8.46 -31.65 2.64
N LYS A 204 -7.48 -31.65 3.55
CA LYS A 204 -7.75 -31.59 4.99
C LYS A 204 -8.49 -30.28 5.29
N VAL A 205 -9.63 -30.42 5.95
CA VAL A 205 -10.37 -29.28 6.50
C VAL A 205 -9.59 -28.75 7.71
N TRP A 206 -9.33 -27.46 7.72
CA TRP A 206 -8.65 -26.77 8.81
C TRP A 206 -9.64 -25.79 9.44
N THR A 207 -9.98 -25.96 10.70
CA THR A 207 -10.79 -25.01 11.45
C THR A 207 -9.86 -24.09 12.25
N LEU A 208 -10.22 -22.82 12.40
CA LEU A 208 -9.65 -21.98 13.45
C LEU A 208 -9.97 -22.69 14.78
N GLY A 209 -9.02 -23.50 15.23
CA GLY A 209 -9.21 -24.36 16.39
C GLY A 209 -9.63 -23.54 17.58
N ASP A 210 -10.50 -24.10 18.40
CA ASP A 210 -10.89 -23.56 19.69
C ASP A 210 -9.65 -23.10 20.47
N ALA A 211 -9.38 -21.80 20.46
CA ALA A 211 -8.49 -21.23 21.44
C ALA A 211 -9.09 -21.57 22.81
N PRO A 212 -8.36 -22.22 23.71
CA PRO A 212 -8.92 -22.65 24.98
C PRO A 212 -9.45 -21.42 25.71
N ARG A 213 -10.78 -21.41 25.97
CA ARG A 213 -11.47 -20.39 26.75
C ARG A 213 -10.98 -20.42 28.20
N THR A 214 -9.80 -19.91 28.48
CA THR A 214 -9.40 -19.44 29.81
C THR A 214 -8.12 -18.62 29.67
N ALA A 215 -8.25 -17.31 29.55
CA ALA A 215 -7.16 -16.39 29.83
C ALA A 215 -6.91 -16.35 31.34
N HIS A 216 -5.87 -17.04 31.78
CA HIS A 216 -5.18 -16.70 33.02
C HIS A 216 -3.69 -16.59 32.75
N PRO A 217 -3.02 -15.49 33.17
CA PRO A 217 -1.60 -15.31 32.91
C PRO A 217 -0.78 -16.14 33.91
N ARG A 218 -0.38 -17.34 33.52
CA ARG A 218 0.78 -18.06 34.07
C ARG A 218 0.86 -19.48 33.48
N GLY A 219 1.94 -19.72 32.71
CA GLY A 219 2.31 -21.09 32.33
C GLY A 219 2.63 -21.23 30.85
N ALA A 220 3.93 -21.35 30.55
CA ALA A 220 4.43 -21.74 29.25
C ALA A 220 3.84 -23.12 28.84
N GLY A 221 3.24 -23.20 27.66
CA GLY A 221 2.89 -24.49 27.07
C GLY A 221 1.83 -24.42 26.00
N ARG A 222 2.27 -24.62 24.76
CA ARG A 222 1.56 -25.10 23.57
C ARG A 222 0.70 -24.09 22.80
N GLY A 223 1.14 -23.80 21.59
CA GLY A 223 0.39 -23.12 20.53
C GLY A 223 0.40 -21.61 20.73
N GLN A 224 1.42 -20.92 20.23
CA GLN A 224 1.39 -19.46 20.20
C GLN A 224 0.34 -19.03 19.18
N PRO A 225 -0.44 -17.98 19.48
CA PRO A 225 -1.54 -17.56 18.62
C PRO A 225 -1.02 -17.08 17.25
N LEU A 226 -1.82 -17.33 16.25
CA LEU A 226 -1.69 -16.73 14.94
C LEU A 226 -1.58 -15.20 15.11
N ARG A 227 -0.48 -14.64 14.67
CA ARG A 227 -0.15 -13.22 14.86
C ARG A 227 -0.79 -12.36 13.79
N ARG A 228 -0.73 -12.85 12.55
CA ARG A 228 -1.17 -12.10 11.37
C ARG A 228 -1.68 -13.05 10.29
N ILE A 229 -2.69 -12.61 9.58
CA ILE A 229 -3.13 -13.19 8.32
C ILE A 229 -3.00 -12.13 7.24
N SER A 230 -2.32 -12.46 6.16
CA SER A 230 -2.32 -11.65 4.95
C SER A 230 -3.11 -12.38 3.88
N VAL A 231 -3.92 -11.66 3.12
CA VAL A 231 -4.66 -12.22 1.98
C VAL A 231 -4.34 -11.41 0.75
N ARG A 232 -3.97 -12.09 -0.31
CA ARG A 232 -3.75 -11.50 -1.64
C ARG A 232 -4.61 -12.22 -2.66
N SER A 233 -5.26 -11.49 -3.54
CA SER A 233 -6.03 -12.04 -4.66
C SER A 233 -5.64 -11.36 -5.96
N SER A 234 -5.75 -12.10 -7.06
CA SER A 234 -5.60 -11.56 -8.42
C SER A 234 -6.90 -11.77 -9.18
N ALA A 235 -7.48 -10.70 -9.69
CA ALA A 235 -8.68 -10.76 -10.51
C ALA A 235 -8.41 -11.44 -11.87
N ALA A 236 -7.22 -11.25 -12.44
CA ALA A 236 -6.85 -11.80 -13.73
C ALA A 236 -6.66 -13.33 -13.70
N SER A 237 -6.02 -13.86 -12.65
CA SER A 237 -5.81 -15.31 -12.51
C SER A 237 -6.93 -16.03 -11.73
N GLY A 238 -7.76 -15.29 -11.00
CA GLY A 238 -8.75 -15.84 -10.07
C GLY A 238 -8.14 -16.50 -8.84
N GLN A 239 -6.84 -16.36 -8.62
CA GLN A 239 -6.13 -16.97 -7.50
C GLN A 239 -6.25 -16.12 -6.23
N THR A 240 -6.33 -16.80 -5.09
CA THR A 240 -6.27 -16.16 -3.77
C THR A 240 -5.27 -16.92 -2.90
N LEU A 241 -4.38 -16.19 -2.23
CA LEU A 241 -3.38 -16.70 -1.31
C LEU A 241 -3.61 -16.14 0.08
N VAL A 242 -3.80 -17.02 1.05
CA VAL A 242 -3.81 -16.71 2.48
C VAL A 242 -2.44 -17.02 3.05
N THR A 243 -1.80 -16.02 3.63
CA THR A 243 -0.49 -16.16 4.26
C THR A 243 -0.63 -16.03 5.77
N LEU A 244 -0.14 -16.99 6.50
CA LEU A 244 -0.17 -17.07 7.96
C LEU A 244 1.20 -16.71 8.53
N GLU A 245 1.22 -15.90 9.58
CA GLU A 245 2.42 -15.62 10.37
C GLU A 245 2.16 -15.99 11.82
N THR A 246 3.03 -16.81 12.39
CA THR A 246 2.97 -17.25 13.80
C THR A 246 4.24 -16.87 14.55
N ASP A 247 4.21 -16.92 15.87
CA ASP A 247 5.38 -16.59 16.68
C ASP A 247 6.40 -17.74 16.83
N ASP A 248 6.02 -18.95 16.48
CA ASP A 248 6.84 -20.16 16.62
C ASP A 248 7.12 -20.89 15.30
N ASP A 249 6.76 -20.27 14.17
CA ASP A 249 6.88 -20.86 12.82
C ASP A 249 6.13 -22.19 12.66
N GLN A 250 5.10 -22.44 13.48
CA GLN A 250 4.23 -23.59 13.37
C GLN A 250 2.93 -23.23 12.64
N ALA A 251 2.49 -24.10 11.74
CA ALA A 251 1.22 -23.92 11.05
C ALA A 251 0.05 -24.05 12.02
N PRO A 252 -0.80 -23.02 12.19
CA PRO A 252 -2.00 -23.13 13.01
C PRO A 252 -3.05 -23.98 12.30
N GLU A 253 -4.00 -24.52 13.05
CA GLU A 253 -5.19 -25.11 12.45
C GLU A 253 -6.08 -23.98 11.90
N LEU A 254 -6.37 -24.03 10.59
CA LEU A 254 -7.23 -23.08 9.88
C LEU A 254 -8.16 -23.87 8.96
N ALA A 255 -9.47 -23.64 9.05
CA ALA A 255 -10.43 -24.13 8.06
C ALA A 255 -10.99 -22.96 7.27
N LEU A 256 -10.87 -23.04 5.97
CA LEU A 256 -11.53 -22.16 5.02
C LEU A 256 -12.20 -23.04 3.96
N ASP A 257 -13.51 -22.94 3.83
CA ASP A 257 -14.25 -23.61 2.75
C ASP A 257 -14.28 -22.71 1.50
N LEU A 258 -13.07 -22.37 1.04
CA LEU A 258 -12.84 -21.50 -0.11
C LEU A 258 -11.70 -22.07 -0.97
N PRO A 259 -11.73 -21.88 -2.30
CA PRO A 259 -10.67 -22.33 -3.20
C PRO A 259 -9.44 -21.42 -3.12
N VAL A 260 -8.74 -21.43 -1.99
CA VAL A 260 -7.57 -20.59 -1.72
C VAL A 260 -6.31 -21.42 -1.53
N ALA A 261 -5.17 -20.87 -1.92
CA ALA A 261 -3.87 -21.37 -1.49
C ALA A 261 -3.56 -20.84 -0.08
N VAL A 262 -2.82 -21.63 0.71
CA VAL A 262 -2.40 -21.24 2.06
C VAL A 262 -0.91 -21.45 2.22
N ALA A 263 -0.21 -20.44 2.73
CA ALA A 263 1.20 -20.51 3.03
C ALA A 263 1.49 -20.05 4.47
N LEU A 264 2.53 -20.62 5.07
CA LEU A 264 3.15 -20.12 6.30
C LEU A 264 4.36 -19.27 5.93
N LEU A 265 4.40 -18.03 6.37
CA LEU A 265 5.56 -17.15 6.21
C LEU A 265 6.39 -17.19 7.49
N HIS A 266 7.58 -17.76 7.37
CA HIS A 266 8.54 -17.87 8.46
C HIS A 266 9.24 -16.54 8.76
N ARG A 267 9.82 -16.42 9.94
CA ARG A 267 10.52 -15.20 10.38
C ARG A 267 11.74 -14.85 9.55
N ASP A 268 12.34 -15.84 8.88
CA ASP A 268 13.46 -15.64 7.95
C ASP A 268 13.00 -15.14 6.57
N GLY A 269 11.69 -14.97 6.36
CA GLY A 269 11.08 -14.52 5.12
C GLY A 269 10.83 -15.64 4.10
N GLN A 270 11.13 -16.90 4.44
CA GLN A 270 10.77 -18.03 3.58
C GLN A 270 9.28 -18.37 3.73
N ALA A 271 8.66 -18.77 2.64
CA ALA A 271 7.26 -19.17 2.61
C ALA A 271 7.13 -20.66 2.34
N GLU A 272 6.47 -21.38 3.26
CA GLU A 272 6.11 -22.80 3.12
C GLU A 272 4.67 -22.90 2.60
N ALA A 273 4.48 -23.66 1.52
CA ALA A 273 3.14 -23.95 1.00
C ALA A 273 2.44 -25.01 1.86
N LEU A 274 1.35 -24.65 2.51
CA LEU A 274 0.51 -25.59 3.26
C LEU A 274 -0.57 -26.19 2.37
N ILE A 275 -1.18 -25.37 1.51
CA ILE A 275 -2.19 -25.76 0.52
C ILE A 275 -1.90 -25.03 -0.79
N GLY A 276 -1.84 -25.75 -1.89
CA GLY A 276 -1.57 -25.15 -3.20
C GLY A 276 -0.14 -24.63 -3.33
N GLN A 277 0.03 -23.40 -3.79
CA GLN A 277 1.32 -22.74 -3.97
C GLN A 277 1.46 -21.55 -3.03
N ALA A 278 2.68 -21.29 -2.55
CA ALA A 278 2.99 -20.11 -1.72
C ALA A 278 3.16 -18.82 -2.57
N ALA A 279 2.52 -18.74 -3.71
CA ALA A 279 2.54 -17.61 -4.63
C ALA A 279 1.26 -17.56 -5.44
N ILE A 280 0.93 -16.37 -5.98
CA ILE A 280 -0.11 -16.17 -7.00
C ILE A 280 0.49 -15.54 -8.25
N GLU A 281 -0.29 -15.51 -9.32
CA GLU A 281 0.02 -14.76 -10.54
C GLU A 281 -0.86 -13.52 -10.61
N GLU A 282 -0.22 -12.36 -10.60
CA GLU A 282 -0.81 -11.06 -10.91
C GLU A 282 -0.62 -10.75 -12.39
N GLU A 283 -1.47 -9.89 -12.96
CA GLU A 283 -1.32 -9.45 -14.35
C GLU A 283 -1.36 -7.92 -14.42
N VAL A 284 -0.40 -7.34 -15.15
CA VAL A 284 -0.31 -5.91 -15.45
C VAL A 284 -0.01 -5.78 -16.94
N HIS A 285 -0.87 -5.11 -17.68
CA HIS A 285 -0.78 -4.95 -19.16
C HIS A 285 -0.55 -6.27 -19.91
N GLY A 286 -1.27 -7.34 -19.52
CA GLY A 286 -1.18 -8.66 -20.15
C GLY A 286 0.08 -9.45 -19.81
N ARG A 287 1.02 -8.90 -19.02
CA ARG A 287 2.16 -9.62 -18.50
C ARG A 287 1.85 -10.18 -17.12
N ARG A 288 2.16 -11.48 -16.94
CA ARG A 288 1.98 -12.16 -15.66
C ARG A 288 3.22 -12.03 -14.79
N TYR A 289 2.98 -11.83 -13.51
CA TYR A 289 3.98 -11.71 -12.46
C TYR A 289 3.67 -12.71 -11.35
N ARG A 290 4.58 -13.64 -11.11
CA ARG A 290 4.54 -14.43 -9.89
C ARG A 290 4.84 -13.54 -8.70
N VAL A 291 4.00 -13.64 -7.66
CA VAL A 291 4.16 -12.90 -6.41
C VAL A 291 4.02 -13.88 -5.25
N SER A 292 5.14 -14.19 -4.60
CA SER A 292 5.19 -15.08 -3.45
C SER A 292 4.64 -14.41 -2.17
N ALA A 293 4.28 -15.22 -1.19
CA ALA A 293 3.73 -14.78 0.10
C ALA A 293 4.58 -13.70 0.79
N GLY A 294 5.93 -13.78 0.68
CA GLY A 294 6.86 -12.81 1.26
C GLY A 294 7.21 -11.62 0.38
N SER A 295 6.70 -11.55 -0.87
CA SER A 295 7.05 -10.51 -1.83
C SER A 295 6.05 -9.37 -1.81
N PHE A 296 6.56 -8.14 -1.98
CA PHE A 296 5.72 -6.96 -2.19
C PHE A 296 5.21 -6.91 -3.62
N PHE A 297 3.99 -6.46 -3.79
CA PHE A 297 3.41 -6.02 -5.05
C PHE A 297 2.37 -4.93 -4.78
N GLN A 298 2.06 -4.10 -5.77
CA GLN A 298 1.10 -3.01 -5.64
C GLN A 298 -0.28 -3.54 -5.23
N VAL A 299 -0.92 -2.87 -4.26
CA VAL A 299 -2.21 -3.31 -3.68
C VAL A 299 -3.42 -2.88 -4.52
N ASN A 300 -3.18 -2.14 -5.58
CA ASN A 300 -4.16 -1.65 -6.54
C ASN A 300 -3.60 -1.91 -7.95
N THR A 301 -4.21 -2.85 -8.68
CA THR A 301 -3.73 -3.26 -10.01
C THR A 301 -3.84 -2.14 -11.03
N ALA A 302 -4.94 -1.37 -11.02
CA ALA A 302 -5.09 -0.18 -11.88
C ALA A 302 -3.98 0.85 -11.63
N GLY A 303 -3.60 1.04 -10.36
CA GLY A 303 -2.47 1.88 -10.00
C GLY A 303 -1.14 1.35 -10.53
N ALA A 304 -0.92 0.04 -10.50
CA ALA A 304 0.29 -0.58 -11.07
C ALA A 304 0.38 -0.33 -12.58
N GLU A 305 -0.73 -0.46 -13.32
CA GLU A 305 -0.79 -0.17 -14.75
C GLU A 305 -0.49 1.30 -15.04
N ALA A 306 -1.15 2.22 -14.33
CA ALA A 306 -0.92 3.65 -14.50
C ALA A 306 0.54 4.07 -14.18
N LEU A 307 1.18 3.44 -13.17
CA LEU A 307 2.59 3.67 -12.87
C LEU A 307 3.49 3.20 -14.00
N VAL A 308 3.22 2.03 -14.58
CA VAL A 308 3.98 1.48 -15.72
C VAL A 308 3.85 2.40 -16.93
N ASP A 309 2.64 2.84 -17.27
CA ASP A 309 2.39 3.74 -18.40
C ASP A 309 3.18 5.05 -18.26
N LEU A 310 3.13 5.69 -17.10
CA LEU A 310 3.87 6.92 -16.84
C LEU A 310 5.39 6.74 -16.97
N VAL A 311 5.91 5.61 -16.51
CA VAL A 311 7.34 5.30 -16.61
C VAL A 311 7.74 5.04 -18.05
N LEU A 312 6.95 4.27 -18.81
CA LEU A 312 7.19 3.99 -20.22
C LEU A 312 7.14 5.28 -21.07
N ASP A 313 6.11 6.08 -20.89
CA ASP A 313 5.92 7.33 -21.63
C ASP A 313 7.08 8.32 -21.40
N PHE A 314 7.52 8.44 -20.14
CA PHE A 314 8.60 9.38 -19.83
C PHE A 314 9.98 8.89 -20.25
N LEU A 315 10.29 7.63 -19.97
CA LEU A 315 11.61 7.08 -20.33
C LEU A 315 11.75 6.89 -21.82
N ASP A 316 10.64 6.70 -22.55
CA ASP A 316 10.59 6.52 -24.02
C ASP A 316 11.69 5.53 -24.49
N PRO A 317 11.65 4.27 -24.04
CA PRO A 317 12.72 3.31 -24.28
C PRO A 317 12.91 3.02 -25.76
N GLN A 318 14.18 2.95 -26.22
CA GLN A 318 14.51 2.65 -27.62
C GLN A 318 15.29 1.34 -27.73
N PRO A 319 15.16 0.57 -28.83
CA PRO A 319 15.76 -0.77 -28.98
C PRO A 319 17.28 -0.85 -28.80
N SER A 320 18.00 0.25 -28.92
CA SER A 320 19.47 0.30 -28.74
C SER A 320 19.91 0.63 -27.31
N GLN A 321 18.98 1.01 -26.44
CA GLN A 321 19.28 1.57 -25.13
C GLN A 321 19.46 0.52 -24.04
N ARG A 322 20.19 0.90 -22.97
CA ARG A 322 20.22 0.23 -21.68
C ARG A 322 19.45 1.07 -20.67
N LEU A 323 18.63 0.40 -19.86
CA LEU A 323 17.84 1.00 -18.78
C LEU A 323 18.21 0.32 -17.46
N LEU A 324 17.89 0.97 -16.36
CA LEU A 324 18.09 0.45 -15.01
C LEU A 324 16.81 0.61 -14.20
N ASP A 325 16.41 -0.45 -13.51
CA ASP A 325 15.39 -0.46 -12.48
C ASP A 325 16.07 -0.68 -11.12
N ALA A 326 16.11 0.35 -10.29
CA ALA A 326 16.90 0.31 -9.05
C ALA A 326 15.98 0.20 -7.81
N TYR A 327 15.31 -0.79 -7.62
CA TYR A 327 14.41 -1.30 -6.58
C TYR A 327 13.33 -2.14 -7.26
N ALA A 328 13.77 -3.19 -7.95
CA ALA A 328 12.91 -3.81 -8.95
C ALA A 328 11.77 -4.66 -8.38
N GLY A 329 11.83 -5.03 -7.08
CA GLY A 329 10.84 -5.93 -6.52
C GLY A 329 10.76 -7.24 -7.31
N VAL A 330 9.55 -7.67 -7.65
CA VAL A 330 9.31 -8.85 -8.50
C VAL A 330 9.46 -8.55 -10.00
N GLY A 331 9.84 -7.30 -10.37
CA GLY A 331 10.16 -6.92 -11.75
C GLY A 331 9.13 -6.03 -12.44
N LEU A 332 8.24 -5.34 -11.73
CA LEU A 332 7.14 -4.57 -12.34
C LEU A 332 7.62 -3.67 -13.48
N PHE A 333 8.57 -2.78 -13.23
CA PHE A 333 9.07 -1.83 -14.22
C PHE A 333 10.11 -2.46 -15.14
N ALA A 334 11.05 -3.25 -14.60
CA ALA A 334 12.11 -3.87 -15.40
C ALA A 334 11.54 -4.70 -16.55
N LEU A 335 10.50 -5.51 -16.26
CA LEU A 335 9.91 -6.41 -17.26
C LEU A 335 8.97 -5.68 -18.22
N ALA A 336 8.34 -4.58 -17.78
CA ALA A 336 7.56 -3.70 -18.65
C ALA A 336 8.44 -2.95 -19.66
N LEU A 337 9.65 -2.54 -19.26
CA LEU A 337 10.63 -1.86 -20.12
C LEU A 337 11.34 -2.80 -21.12
N ALA A 338 11.50 -4.08 -20.74
CA ALA A 338 12.30 -5.04 -21.49
C ALA A 338 11.94 -5.19 -22.98
N PRO A 339 10.65 -5.22 -23.39
CA PRO A 339 10.28 -5.35 -24.80
C PRO A 339 10.78 -4.21 -25.71
N PHE A 340 11.08 -3.06 -25.13
CA PHE A 340 11.35 -1.81 -25.87
C PHE A 340 12.84 -1.42 -25.89
N CYS A 341 13.72 -2.17 -25.23
CA CYS A 341 15.13 -1.78 -25.10
C CYS A 341 16.09 -2.95 -25.31
N ARG A 342 17.38 -2.65 -25.45
CA ARG A 342 18.42 -3.67 -25.66
C ARG A 342 18.71 -4.47 -24.41
N GLN A 343 18.67 -3.83 -23.24
CA GLN A 343 19.03 -4.44 -21.96
C GLN A 343 18.38 -3.65 -20.82
N VAL A 344 17.89 -4.38 -19.82
CA VAL A 344 17.52 -3.85 -18.52
C VAL A 344 18.42 -4.46 -17.46
N ASP A 345 19.08 -3.62 -16.68
CA ASP A 345 19.67 -4.04 -15.41
C ASP A 345 18.65 -3.74 -14.29
N ALA A 346 18.52 -4.64 -13.34
CA ALA A 346 17.60 -4.52 -12.21
C ALA A 346 18.35 -4.75 -10.91
N ILE A 347 17.98 -4.04 -9.84
CA ILE A 347 18.57 -4.20 -8.50
C ILE A 347 17.47 -4.51 -7.51
N GLU A 348 17.65 -5.58 -6.74
CA GLU A 348 16.74 -5.95 -5.67
C GLU A 348 17.53 -6.58 -4.50
N ALA A 349 17.09 -6.33 -3.26
CA ALA A 349 17.76 -6.83 -2.07
C ALA A 349 16.97 -7.92 -1.35
N ALA A 350 15.64 -7.95 -1.49
CA ALA A 350 14.78 -8.90 -0.78
C ALA A 350 14.84 -10.29 -1.45
N PRO A 351 15.25 -11.37 -0.73
CA PRO A 351 15.45 -12.68 -1.34
C PRO A 351 14.22 -13.27 -2.02
N SER A 352 13.02 -13.08 -1.43
CA SER A 352 11.75 -13.55 -2.02
C SER A 352 11.45 -12.83 -3.33
N ALA A 353 11.66 -11.50 -3.37
CA ALA A 353 11.45 -10.71 -4.57
C ALA A 353 12.49 -11.05 -5.66
N CYS A 354 13.76 -11.28 -5.29
CA CYS A 354 14.78 -11.76 -6.23
C CYS A 354 14.39 -13.10 -6.86
N ALA A 355 13.89 -14.05 -6.09
CA ALA A 355 13.43 -15.35 -6.58
C ALA A 355 12.24 -15.21 -7.54
N ASP A 356 11.25 -14.36 -7.19
CA ASP A 356 10.12 -14.06 -8.06
C ASP A 356 10.55 -13.31 -9.32
N PHE A 357 11.48 -12.35 -9.21
CA PHE A 357 12.04 -11.65 -10.36
C PHE A 357 12.70 -12.63 -11.34
N ALA A 358 13.54 -13.54 -10.85
CA ALA A 358 14.21 -14.54 -11.68
C ALA A 358 13.20 -15.45 -12.41
N TRP A 359 12.10 -15.82 -11.75
CA TRP A 359 10.99 -16.54 -12.39
C TRP A 359 10.32 -15.69 -13.47
N ASN A 360 9.97 -14.46 -13.15
CA ASN A 360 9.24 -13.55 -14.02
C ASN A 360 10.06 -13.09 -15.24
N ALA A 361 11.39 -13.09 -15.14
CA ALA A 361 12.31 -12.70 -16.19
C ALA A 361 12.85 -13.89 -17.03
N ALA A 362 12.40 -15.12 -16.76
CA ALA A 362 13.00 -16.33 -17.36
C ALA A 362 12.94 -16.36 -18.90
N ASP A 363 11.97 -15.70 -19.50
CA ASP A 363 11.80 -15.53 -20.95
C ASP A 363 12.56 -14.33 -21.55
N LEU A 364 13.23 -13.51 -20.73
CA LEU A 364 13.87 -12.25 -21.11
C LEU A 364 15.40 -12.26 -20.85
N PRO A 365 16.22 -12.91 -21.71
CA PRO A 365 17.65 -13.11 -21.46
C PRO A 365 18.47 -11.80 -21.44
N HIS A 366 17.89 -10.68 -21.85
CA HIS A 366 18.51 -9.36 -21.83
C HIS A 366 18.15 -8.54 -20.57
N VAL A 367 17.37 -9.11 -19.65
CA VAL A 367 17.12 -8.56 -18.32
C VAL A 367 18.08 -9.20 -17.32
N ARG A 368 18.77 -8.40 -16.52
CA ARG A 368 19.79 -8.86 -15.57
C ARG A 368 19.48 -8.37 -14.17
N LEU A 369 19.25 -9.30 -13.25
CA LEU A 369 19.13 -8.99 -11.84
C LEU A 369 20.50 -8.92 -11.18
N HIS A 370 20.70 -7.88 -10.36
CA HIS A 370 21.82 -7.70 -9.45
C HIS A 370 21.25 -7.73 -8.01
N GLU A 371 21.49 -8.81 -7.30
CA GLU A 371 20.99 -8.97 -5.93
C GLU A 371 21.86 -8.20 -4.94
N GLY A 372 21.25 -7.36 -4.11
CA GLY A 372 21.95 -6.65 -3.05
C GLY A 372 21.43 -5.24 -2.76
N ASP A 373 22.09 -4.58 -1.82
CA ASP A 373 21.81 -3.18 -1.45
C ASP A 373 21.98 -2.24 -2.64
N THR A 374 20.97 -1.41 -2.89
CA THR A 374 20.93 -0.54 -4.07
C THR A 374 22.13 0.39 -4.17
N ALA A 375 22.58 1.01 -3.09
CA ALA A 375 23.70 1.93 -3.13
C ALA A 375 25.02 1.19 -3.46
N ALA A 376 25.22 0.00 -2.88
CA ALA A 376 26.38 -0.83 -3.09
C ALA A 376 26.44 -1.37 -4.53
N VAL A 377 25.33 -1.88 -5.04
CA VAL A 377 25.24 -2.38 -6.42
C VAL A 377 25.43 -1.24 -7.42
N LEU A 378 24.75 -0.11 -7.25
CA LEU A 378 24.95 1.06 -8.11
C LEU A 378 26.41 1.49 -8.19
N ALA A 379 27.17 1.41 -7.09
CA ALA A 379 28.60 1.78 -7.07
C ALA A 379 29.47 0.90 -8.00
N SER A 380 29.05 -0.36 -8.23
CA SER A 380 29.74 -1.31 -9.09
C SER A 380 29.32 -1.22 -10.57
N LEU A 381 28.17 -0.63 -10.87
CA LEU A 381 27.66 -0.51 -12.22
C LEU A 381 28.34 0.61 -13.00
N SER A 382 28.44 0.43 -14.31
CA SER A 382 28.94 1.45 -15.25
C SER A 382 27.90 1.70 -16.35
N GLY A 383 27.78 2.99 -16.73
CA GLY A 383 26.90 3.43 -17.81
C GLY A 383 27.47 3.19 -19.21
N PRO A 384 26.85 3.76 -20.25
CA PRO A 384 25.72 4.67 -20.14
C PRO A 384 24.38 3.94 -19.94
N TYR A 385 23.51 4.54 -19.17
CA TYR A 385 22.07 4.23 -19.10
C TYR A 385 21.29 5.38 -19.74
N ALA A 386 20.28 5.06 -20.54
CA ALA A 386 19.40 6.06 -21.16
C ALA A 386 18.33 6.58 -20.18
N GLY A 387 17.96 5.76 -19.21
CA GLY A 387 17.02 6.10 -18.16
C GLY A 387 17.13 5.16 -16.97
N ILE A 388 16.66 5.64 -15.82
CA ILE A 388 16.61 4.89 -14.56
C ILE A 388 15.23 5.04 -13.95
N VAL A 389 14.64 3.90 -13.55
CA VAL A 389 13.45 3.86 -12.67
C VAL A 389 13.90 3.69 -11.24
N LEU A 390 13.20 4.34 -10.32
CA LEU A 390 13.45 4.34 -8.88
C LEU A 390 12.11 4.17 -8.17
N ASP A 391 11.90 3.08 -7.45
CA ASP A 391 10.72 2.85 -6.59
C ASP A 391 11.17 2.44 -5.17
N PRO A 392 11.84 3.34 -4.43
CA PRO A 392 12.40 3.02 -3.13
C PRO A 392 11.32 2.84 -2.07
N PRO A 393 11.65 2.20 -0.92
CA PRO A 393 10.77 2.15 0.24
C PRO A 393 10.50 3.56 0.80
N ARG A 394 9.58 3.67 1.77
CA ARG A 394 9.16 4.94 2.41
C ARG A 394 10.30 5.83 2.92
N THR A 395 11.48 5.27 3.16
CA THR A 395 12.67 6.03 3.55
C THR A 395 13.27 6.87 2.44
N GLY A 396 12.87 6.64 1.19
CA GLY A 396 13.37 7.32 -0.01
C GLY A 396 14.77 6.85 -0.43
N LEU A 397 15.44 7.62 -1.32
CA LEU A 397 16.72 7.24 -1.93
C LEU A 397 17.92 7.45 -0.98
N GLY A 398 17.92 8.57 -0.28
CA GLY A 398 19.07 8.97 0.54
C GLY A 398 20.31 9.42 -0.25
N GLN A 399 21.28 10.01 0.46
CA GLN A 399 22.46 10.62 -0.13
C GLN A 399 23.35 9.64 -0.89
N ALA A 400 23.50 8.40 -0.39
CA ALA A 400 24.39 7.40 -1.00
C ALA A 400 23.92 7.03 -2.41
N VAL A 401 22.62 6.73 -2.59
CA VAL A 401 22.02 6.42 -3.89
C VAL A 401 22.13 7.61 -4.83
N ILE A 402 21.75 8.81 -4.38
CA ILE A 402 21.81 10.03 -5.20
C ILE A 402 23.23 10.33 -5.70
N THR A 403 24.25 10.07 -4.88
CA THR A 403 25.66 10.20 -5.29
C THR A 403 25.99 9.27 -6.46
N GLN A 404 25.48 8.02 -6.46
CA GLN A 404 25.69 7.07 -7.55
C GLN A 404 24.88 7.44 -8.80
N LEU A 405 23.66 7.94 -8.64
CA LEU A 405 22.87 8.47 -9.76
C LEU A 405 23.57 9.62 -10.46
N ALA A 406 24.15 10.54 -9.68
CA ALA A 406 24.95 11.65 -10.22
C ALA A 406 26.18 11.16 -11.01
N ARG A 407 26.83 10.08 -10.57
CA ARG A 407 27.98 9.45 -11.22
C ARG A 407 27.55 8.73 -12.52
N LEU A 408 26.47 7.97 -12.49
CA LEU A 408 25.93 7.29 -13.66
C LEU A 408 25.40 8.25 -14.71
N ALA A 409 24.93 9.43 -14.29
CA ALA A 409 24.53 10.54 -15.12
C ALA A 409 23.52 10.19 -16.22
N ALA A 410 22.56 9.32 -15.90
CA ALA A 410 21.49 8.99 -16.83
C ALA A 410 20.68 10.25 -17.15
N PRO A 411 20.31 10.50 -18.44
CA PRO A 411 19.61 11.71 -18.83
C PRO A 411 18.18 11.81 -18.28
N ARG A 412 17.53 10.69 -17.97
CA ARG A 412 16.16 10.64 -17.46
C ARG A 412 16.08 9.76 -16.20
N LEU A 413 15.35 10.25 -15.16
CA LEU A 413 15.00 9.44 -13.99
C LEU A 413 13.48 9.50 -13.79
N ALA A 414 12.83 8.36 -13.66
CA ALA A 414 11.45 8.22 -13.21
C ALA A 414 11.48 7.77 -11.74
N TYR A 415 11.10 8.65 -10.82
CA TYR A 415 11.09 8.37 -9.39
C TYR A 415 9.65 8.19 -8.89
N VAL A 416 9.27 6.95 -8.60
CA VAL A 416 8.02 6.55 -7.97
C VAL A 416 8.17 6.68 -6.46
N SER A 417 7.23 7.30 -5.78
CA SER A 417 7.31 7.55 -4.33
C SER A 417 5.93 7.52 -3.67
N CYS A 418 5.81 6.73 -2.62
CA CYS A 418 4.62 6.65 -1.77
C CYS A 418 4.61 7.67 -0.61
N ASP A 419 5.65 8.52 -0.49
CA ASP A 419 5.76 9.51 0.59
C ASP A 419 6.23 10.88 0.08
N PRO A 420 5.34 11.89 0.04
CA PRO A 420 5.65 13.22 -0.45
C PRO A 420 6.78 13.94 0.31
N ALA A 421 6.98 13.65 1.59
CA ALA A 421 8.01 14.32 2.38
C ALA A 421 9.40 13.77 2.04
N THR A 422 9.54 12.46 1.87
CA THR A 422 10.79 11.83 1.44
C THR A 422 11.10 12.18 -0.02
N LEU A 423 10.10 12.19 -0.91
CA LEU A 423 10.24 12.68 -2.27
C LEU A 423 10.77 14.11 -2.30
N ALA A 424 10.20 15.00 -1.50
CA ALA A 424 10.62 16.40 -1.45
C ALA A 424 12.06 16.57 -0.92
N ARG A 425 12.45 15.83 0.11
CA ARG A 425 13.83 15.80 0.60
C ARG A 425 14.80 15.33 -0.50
N ASP A 426 14.49 14.24 -1.18
CA ASP A 426 15.33 13.68 -2.22
C ASP A 426 15.35 14.58 -3.47
N ALA A 427 14.25 15.30 -3.76
CA ALA A 427 14.17 16.29 -4.82
C ALA A 427 15.20 17.43 -4.63
N ALA A 428 15.40 17.91 -3.40
CA ALA A 428 16.42 18.90 -3.10
C ALA A 428 17.84 18.36 -3.40
N LEU A 429 18.10 17.09 -3.10
CA LEU A 429 19.39 16.45 -3.37
C LEU A 429 19.60 16.16 -4.87
N LEU A 430 18.58 15.69 -5.59
CA LEU A 430 18.63 15.49 -7.04
C LEU A 430 18.90 16.80 -7.79
N THR A 431 18.27 17.89 -7.36
CA THR A 431 18.52 19.23 -7.92
C THR A 431 19.99 19.64 -7.72
N GLN A 432 20.57 19.41 -6.53
CA GLN A 432 21.99 19.64 -6.26
C GLN A 432 22.91 18.74 -7.10
N ALA A 433 22.47 17.53 -7.43
CA ALA A 433 23.15 16.58 -8.29
C ALA A 433 23.08 16.93 -9.80
N GLY A 434 22.40 18.02 -10.15
CA GLY A 434 22.29 18.54 -11.52
C GLY A 434 21.09 18.04 -12.31
N TYR A 435 20.12 17.38 -11.65
CA TYR A 435 18.85 17.03 -12.26
C TYR A 435 17.83 18.15 -12.13
N ARG A 436 16.96 18.27 -13.13
CA ARG A 436 15.85 19.23 -13.16
C ARG A 436 14.53 18.47 -13.13
N LEU A 437 13.65 18.82 -12.18
CA LEU A 437 12.30 18.29 -12.13
C LEU A 437 11.48 18.80 -13.32
N ARG A 438 10.92 17.90 -14.10
CA ARG A 438 10.10 18.20 -15.30
C ARG A 438 8.62 18.18 -15.00
N ALA A 439 8.18 17.16 -14.26
CA ALA A 439 6.80 17.00 -13.85
C ALA A 439 6.71 16.13 -12.61
N VAL A 440 5.63 16.26 -11.87
CA VAL A 440 5.21 15.29 -10.84
C VAL A 440 3.75 14.96 -11.11
N GLN A 441 3.48 13.67 -11.31
CA GLN A 441 2.13 13.14 -11.46
C GLN A 441 1.74 12.40 -10.18
N PRO A 442 0.88 12.96 -9.35
CA PRO A 442 0.28 12.23 -8.24
C PRO A 442 -0.79 11.25 -8.74
N LEU A 443 -0.88 10.08 -8.10
CA LEU A 443 -1.89 9.06 -8.35
C LEU A 443 -2.54 8.64 -7.04
N ASP A 444 -3.84 8.39 -7.07
CA ASP A 444 -4.57 7.87 -5.93
C ASP A 444 -4.65 6.34 -5.96
N LEU A 445 -3.58 5.68 -5.51
CA LEU A 445 -3.56 4.22 -5.31
C LEU A 445 -4.26 3.80 -4.01
N PHE A 446 -4.51 4.76 -3.11
CA PHE A 446 -5.03 4.52 -1.75
C PHE A 446 -6.22 5.43 -1.44
N PRO A 447 -7.32 5.35 -2.19
CA PRO A 447 -8.55 6.08 -1.89
C PRO A 447 -8.99 5.96 -0.44
N GLN A 448 -9.71 6.95 0.07
CA GLN A 448 -10.18 7.05 1.45
C GLN A 448 -9.07 7.24 2.51
N THR A 449 -7.81 7.40 2.06
CA THR A 449 -6.66 7.68 2.93
C THR A 449 -5.90 8.92 2.46
N TYR A 450 -5.03 9.47 3.31
CA TYR A 450 -4.15 10.57 2.93
C TYR A 450 -2.92 10.14 2.11
N HIS A 451 -2.70 8.85 1.94
CA HIS A 451 -1.58 8.35 1.15
C HIS A 451 -1.74 8.73 -0.32
N VAL A 452 -0.66 9.16 -0.92
CA VAL A 452 -0.59 9.50 -2.34
C VAL A 452 0.68 8.90 -2.92
N GLU A 453 0.52 8.23 -4.06
CA GLU A 453 1.63 7.80 -4.88
C GLU A 453 2.00 8.93 -5.83
N SER A 454 3.27 9.08 -6.18
CA SER A 454 3.71 10.14 -7.08
C SER A 454 4.82 9.65 -7.99
N VAL A 455 4.72 9.94 -9.29
CA VAL A 455 5.82 9.74 -10.23
C VAL A 455 6.45 11.09 -10.52
N ALA A 456 7.70 11.28 -10.06
CA ALA A 456 8.48 12.50 -10.31
C ALA A 456 9.47 12.24 -11.46
N LEU A 457 9.39 13.07 -12.49
CA LEU A 457 10.10 12.93 -13.76
C LEU A 457 11.25 13.93 -13.81
N TRP A 458 12.49 13.42 -13.92
CA TRP A 458 13.72 14.22 -13.85
C TRP A 458 14.54 14.12 -15.13
N GLU A 459 15.13 15.22 -15.55
CA GLU A 459 16.08 15.29 -16.66
C GLU A 459 17.39 15.94 -16.22
N ARG A 460 18.48 15.58 -16.91
CA ARG A 460 19.80 16.16 -16.70
C ARG A 460 20.30 16.87 -17.95
#